data_b8f03735dab5d39ee11e3f6e538210b5
#
_entry.id   b8f03735dab5d39ee11e3f6e538210b5
#
_cell.length_a   1.000
_cell.length_b   1.000
_cell.length_c   1.000
_cell.angle_alpha   90.00
_cell.angle_beta   90.00
_cell.angle_gamma   90.00
#
_symmetry.space_group_name_H-M   'P 1'
#
loop_
_entity.id
_entity.type
_entity.pdbx_description
1 polymer ?
#
loop_
_entity_poly.entity_id
_entity_poly.type
_entity_poly.pdbx_seq_one_letter_code
_entity_poly.pdbx_strand_id
1 'polypeptide(L)'
;VRYISPPVIIGFTAGIGVIIWVGQWKEFFGLPVLPEGHFHQKLWVLLQSFSDINPAVTAVALVSLALVVVPKWLPYRLGRIPGPLLALVVMTLLQAVSGFEWLPTIGSAYGDIPRALPAFQGLSWEYARWFELLGPAVAIAMLGSIESLLSASVADRMAGTRHNPNSELFGQGLANIFSPLFGGFAATGAIARTATNIRSGGSTPVAGIVHAVTLILIVLVLAPYASHVPLATLAAILFVVAWNMSEVPHALALFRRAPRFDTLTLLITFTLTVFVDLIVAVCAGVLLSRLHLIPWLKANKNTNT
;
A
#
# COMPACT_ATOMS: atom_id res chain seq x y z
N VAL A 1 16.87 5.86 -6.61
CA VAL A 1 15.97 6.44 -7.63
C VAL A 1 16.68 6.61 -8.98
N ARG A 2 17.95 7.04 -9.03
CA ARG A 2 18.68 7.23 -10.30
C ARG A 2 18.91 5.93 -11.11
N TYR A 3 18.67 4.77 -10.51
CA TYR A 3 18.97 3.46 -11.08
C TYR A 3 17.74 2.59 -11.40
N ILE A 4 16.53 3.06 -11.07
CA ILE A 4 15.29 2.33 -11.33
C ILE A 4 14.50 3.10 -12.37
N SER A 5 14.22 2.45 -13.50
CA SER A 5 13.48 3.08 -14.59
C SER A 5 11.97 3.17 -14.27
N PRO A 6 11.27 4.17 -14.80
CA PRO A 6 9.82 4.31 -14.61
C PRO A 6 9.00 3.06 -14.94
N PRO A 7 9.30 2.27 -16.00
CA PRO A 7 8.60 1.02 -16.28
C PRO A 7 8.64 0.00 -15.15
N VAL A 8 9.76 -0.11 -14.43
CA VAL A 8 9.90 -1.02 -13.27
C VAL A 8 8.98 -0.59 -12.15
N ILE A 9 8.96 0.71 -11.83
CA ILE A 9 8.13 1.26 -10.75
C ILE A 9 6.65 1.05 -11.09
N ILE A 10 6.23 1.41 -12.30
CA ILE A 10 4.83 1.29 -12.73
C ILE A 10 4.39 -0.18 -12.79
N GLY A 11 5.24 -1.08 -13.32
CA GLY A 11 4.95 -2.51 -13.34
C GLY A 11 4.79 -3.09 -11.93
N PHE A 12 5.68 -2.70 -11.01
CA PHE A 12 5.64 -3.10 -9.61
C PHE A 12 4.40 -2.57 -8.88
N THR A 13 4.11 -1.27 -8.94
CA THR A 13 2.94 -0.68 -8.27
C THR A 13 1.63 -1.19 -8.83
N ALA A 14 1.55 -1.39 -10.15
CA ALA A 14 0.40 -2.02 -10.78
C ALA A 14 0.19 -3.46 -10.32
N GLY A 15 1.27 -4.24 -10.19
CA GLY A 15 1.22 -5.60 -9.67
C GLY A 15 0.72 -5.66 -8.24
N ILE A 16 1.24 -4.80 -7.35
CA ILE A 16 0.75 -4.68 -5.97
C ILE A 16 -0.72 -4.30 -5.95
N GLY A 17 -1.13 -3.33 -6.80
CA GLY A 17 -2.53 -2.92 -6.90
C GLY A 17 -3.45 -4.10 -7.22
N VAL A 18 -3.07 -4.97 -8.17
CA VAL A 18 -3.84 -6.18 -8.51
C VAL A 18 -3.88 -7.17 -7.34
N ILE A 19 -2.76 -7.41 -6.66
CA ILE A 19 -2.70 -8.32 -5.50
C ILE A 19 -3.63 -7.83 -4.39
N ILE A 20 -3.60 -6.54 -4.06
CA ILE A 20 -4.48 -5.94 -3.05
C ILE A 20 -5.93 -6.07 -3.50
N TRP A 21 -6.26 -5.69 -4.74
CA TRP A 21 -7.62 -5.69 -5.25
C TRP A 21 -8.25 -7.09 -5.20
N VAL A 22 -7.55 -8.10 -5.71
CA VAL A 22 -8.01 -9.50 -5.66
C VAL A 22 -8.09 -10.00 -4.21
N GLY A 23 -7.12 -9.64 -3.37
CA GLY A 23 -7.10 -10.03 -1.96
C GLY A 23 -8.31 -9.53 -1.16
N GLN A 24 -8.97 -8.46 -1.59
CA GLN A 24 -10.16 -7.93 -0.93
C GLN A 24 -11.48 -8.57 -1.41
N TRP A 25 -11.46 -9.41 -2.45
CA TRP A 25 -12.71 -10.02 -2.97
C TRP A 25 -13.45 -10.83 -1.91
N LYS A 26 -12.69 -11.54 -1.06
CA LYS A 26 -13.26 -12.31 0.05
C LYS A 26 -14.16 -11.44 0.94
N GLU A 27 -13.62 -10.35 1.46
CA GLU A 27 -14.33 -9.49 2.42
C GLU A 27 -15.37 -8.61 1.73
N PHE A 28 -15.14 -8.24 0.46
CA PHE A 28 -16.07 -7.43 -0.32
C PHE A 28 -17.34 -8.20 -0.71
N PHE A 29 -17.18 -9.45 -1.13
CA PHE A 29 -18.27 -10.31 -1.58
C PHE A 29 -18.77 -11.29 -0.50
N GLY A 30 -18.13 -11.29 0.69
CA GLY A 30 -18.46 -12.21 1.77
C GLY A 30 -18.19 -13.67 1.42
N LEU A 31 -17.10 -13.95 0.69
CA LEU A 31 -16.75 -15.30 0.26
C LEU A 31 -16.14 -16.12 1.42
N PRO A 32 -16.16 -17.45 1.34
CA PRO A 32 -15.56 -18.32 2.36
C PRO A 32 -14.05 -18.09 2.51
N VAL A 33 -13.50 -18.61 3.61
CA VAL A 33 -12.08 -18.46 3.93
C VAL A 33 -11.21 -19.04 2.80
N LEU A 34 -10.19 -18.28 2.39
CA LEU A 34 -9.25 -18.72 1.37
C LEU A 34 -8.19 -19.62 1.97
N PRO A 35 -7.74 -20.66 1.25
CA PRO A 35 -6.57 -21.44 1.63
C PRO A 35 -5.30 -20.57 1.61
N GLU A 36 -4.34 -20.89 2.44
CA GLU A 36 -3.00 -20.33 2.35
C GLU A 36 -2.33 -20.82 1.06
N GLY A 37 -1.51 -19.96 0.43
CA GLY A 37 -0.82 -20.33 -0.81
C GLY A 37 -0.42 -19.16 -1.68
N HIS A 38 0.13 -19.45 -2.84
CA HIS A 38 0.52 -18.47 -3.84
C HIS A 38 -0.69 -17.74 -4.45
N PHE A 39 -0.46 -16.54 -4.97
CA PHE A 39 -1.51 -15.68 -5.54
C PHE A 39 -2.40 -16.40 -6.57
N HIS A 40 -1.83 -17.17 -7.48
CA HIS A 40 -2.59 -17.91 -8.51
C HIS A 40 -3.54 -18.97 -7.93
N GLN A 41 -3.15 -19.62 -6.83
CA GLN A 41 -4.00 -20.60 -6.13
C GLN A 41 -5.17 -19.88 -5.44
N LYS A 42 -4.89 -18.77 -4.75
CA LYS A 42 -5.93 -17.93 -4.13
C LYS A 42 -6.90 -17.39 -5.17
N LEU A 43 -6.39 -16.90 -6.29
CA LEU A 43 -7.22 -16.39 -7.39
C LEU A 43 -8.15 -17.48 -7.95
N TRP A 44 -7.62 -18.68 -8.16
CA TRP A 44 -8.42 -19.82 -8.66
C TRP A 44 -9.57 -20.19 -7.72
N VAL A 45 -9.28 -20.32 -6.43
CA VAL A 45 -10.29 -20.61 -5.41
C VAL A 45 -11.33 -19.49 -5.31
N LEU A 46 -10.91 -18.23 -5.34
CA LEU A 46 -11.83 -17.09 -5.36
C LEU A 46 -12.77 -17.14 -6.56
N LEU A 47 -12.25 -17.42 -7.76
CA LEU A 47 -13.07 -17.52 -8.97
C LEU A 47 -14.11 -18.65 -8.87
N GLN A 48 -13.76 -19.77 -8.25
CA GLN A 48 -14.70 -20.87 -8.02
C GLN A 48 -15.75 -20.54 -6.94
N SER A 49 -15.40 -19.70 -5.96
CA SER A 49 -16.27 -19.31 -4.84
C SER A 49 -17.27 -18.18 -5.19
N PHE A 50 -17.27 -17.67 -6.42
CA PHE A 50 -18.21 -16.61 -6.82
C PHE A 50 -19.67 -17.04 -6.80
N SER A 51 -19.95 -18.34 -6.82
CA SER A 51 -21.30 -18.89 -6.57
C SER A 51 -21.80 -18.64 -5.14
N ASP A 52 -20.90 -18.44 -4.20
CA ASP A 52 -21.16 -18.32 -2.77
C ASP A 52 -21.18 -16.87 -2.28
N ILE A 53 -21.40 -15.91 -3.19
CA ILE A 53 -21.49 -14.48 -2.86
C ILE A 53 -22.59 -14.25 -1.85
N ASN A 54 -22.24 -13.53 -0.76
CA ASN A 54 -23.23 -13.07 0.22
C ASN A 54 -23.79 -11.69 -0.22
N PRO A 55 -25.07 -11.62 -0.66
CA PRO A 55 -25.63 -10.38 -1.18
C PRO A 55 -25.71 -9.27 -0.11
N ALA A 56 -25.90 -9.63 1.16
CA ALA A 56 -25.99 -8.64 2.24
C ALA A 56 -24.64 -8.00 2.53
N VAL A 57 -23.56 -8.79 2.63
CA VAL A 57 -22.20 -8.28 2.79
C VAL A 57 -21.78 -7.44 1.58
N THR A 58 -22.09 -7.91 0.37
CA THR A 58 -21.82 -7.17 -0.87
C THR A 58 -22.57 -5.83 -0.93
N ALA A 59 -23.82 -5.77 -0.47
CA ALA A 59 -24.56 -4.52 -0.39
C ALA A 59 -23.88 -3.51 0.56
N VAL A 60 -23.42 -3.96 1.73
CA VAL A 60 -22.64 -3.14 2.67
C VAL A 60 -21.35 -2.64 2.01
N ALA A 61 -20.63 -3.50 1.30
CA ALA A 61 -19.41 -3.12 0.58
C ALA A 61 -19.69 -2.08 -0.52
N LEU A 62 -20.76 -2.25 -1.31
CA LEU A 62 -21.16 -1.29 -2.35
C LEU A 62 -21.58 0.06 -1.77
N VAL A 63 -22.35 0.09 -0.68
CA VAL A 63 -22.69 1.32 0.03
C VAL A 63 -21.42 2.00 0.54
N SER A 64 -20.50 1.24 1.14
CA SER A 64 -19.21 1.74 1.60
C SER A 64 -18.40 2.31 0.45
N LEU A 65 -18.34 1.64 -0.69
CA LEU A 65 -17.64 2.10 -1.89
C LEU A 65 -18.27 3.41 -2.42
N ALA A 66 -19.59 3.52 -2.42
CA ALA A 66 -20.28 4.75 -2.79
C ALA A 66 -19.89 5.91 -1.85
N LEU A 67 -19.87 5.68 -0.52
CA LEU A 67 -19.43 6.67 0.47
C LEU A 67 -17.97 7.09 0.29
N VAL A 68 -17.10 6.22 -0.20
CA VAL A 68 -15.69 6.55 -0.50
C VAL A 68 -15.58 7.43 -1.76
N VAL A 69 -16.38 7.15 -2.80
CA VAL A 69 -16.23 7.78 -4.12
C VAL A 69 -17.05 9.06 -4.26
N VAL A 70 -18.30 9.06 -3.76
CA VAL A 70 -19.27 10.15 -3.95
C VAL A 70 -18.81 11.51 -3.40
N PRO A 71 -18.13 11.63 -2.24
CA PRO A 71 -17.70 12.93 -1.73
C PRO A 71 -16.85 13.75 -2.69
N LYS A 72 -16.10 13.09 -3.59
CA LYS A 72 -15.28 13.76 -4.62
C LYS A 72 -16.10 14.56 -5.64
N TRP A 73 -17.39 14.27 -5.74
CA TRP A 73 -18.34 14.83 -6.73
C TRP A 73 -19.28 15.86 -6.09
N LEU A 74 -19.24 16.01 -4.75
CA LEU A 74 -20.10 16.91 -4.00
C LEU A 74 -19.55 18.35 -3.97
N PRO A 75 -20.45 19.38 -3.80
CA PRO A 75 -20.04 20.76 -3.71
C PRO A 75 -19.00 21.01 -2.60
N TYR A 76 -18.17 22.04 -2.81
CA TYR A 76 -16.94 22.38 -2.08
C TYR A 76 -16.94 22.21 -0.55
N ARG A 77 -18.06 22.32 0.16
CA ARG A 77 -18.11 22.14 1.63
C ARG A 77 -18.11 20.69 2.08
N LEU A 78 -18.84 19.82 1.38
CA LEU A 78 -18.90 18.38 1.69
C LEU A 78 -17.75 17.59 1.06
N GLY A 79 -17.23 18.04 -0.08
CA GLY A 79 -16.07 17.42 -0.76
C GLY A 79 -14.74 17.51 -0.01
N ARG A 80 -14.68 18.26 1.10
CA ARG A 80 -13.51 18.32 2.00
C ARG A 80 -13.36 17.12 2.90
N ILE A 81 -14.44 16.36 3.13
CA ILE A 81 -14.39 15.17 3.99
C ILE A 81 -13.76 14.02 3.19
N PRO A 82 -12.66 13.42 3.67
CA PRO A 82 -12.08 12.26 3.00
C PRO A 82 -13.10 11.11 2.93
N GLY A 83 -13.42 10.65 1.71
CA GLY A 83 -14.39 9.57 1.50
C GLY A 83 -14.12 8.31 2.33
N PRO A 84 -12.88 7.82 2.43
CA PRO A 84 -12.55 6.69 3.30
C PRO A 84 -12.93 6.92 4.77
N LEU A 85 -12.71 8.12 5.30
CA LEU A 85 -13.10 8.46 6.68
C LEU A 85 -14.62 8.48 6.83
N LEU A 86 -15.34 9.06 5.86
CA LEU A 86 -16.80 9.10 5.87
C LEU A 86 -17.38 7.67 5.87
N ALA A 87 -16.91 6.81 4.97
CA ALA A 87 -17.34 5.42 4.89
C ALA A 87 -17.06 4.67 6.20
N LEU A 88 -15.86 4.82 6.75
CA LEU A 88 -15.46 4.19 8.00
C LEU A 88 -16.38 4.62 9.15
N VAL A 89 -16.58 5.92 9.36
CA VAL A 89 -17.38 6.44 10.47
C VAL A 89 -18.86 6.04 10.33
N VAL A 90 -19.46 6.26 9.13
CA VAL A 90 -20.88 6.00 8.91
C VAL A 90 -21.18 4.50 9.07
N MET A 91 -20.37 3.63 8.46
CA MET A 91 -20.63 2.18 8.50
C MET A 91 -20.32 1.57 9.87
N THR A 92 -19.32 2.11 10.58
CA THR A 92 -19.05 1.68 11.97
C THR A 92 -20.18 2.07 12.91
N LEU A 93 -20.69 3.30 12.80
CA LEU A 93 -21.85 3.75 13.60
C LEU A 93 -23.10 2.93 13.27
N LEU A 94 -23.35 2.68 11.98
CA LEU A 94 -24.46 1.84 11.55
C LEU A 94 -24.35 0.44 12.18
N GLN A 95 -23.20 -0.19 12.11
CA GLN A 95 -22.96 -1.50 12.70
C GLN A 95 -23.09 -1.48 14.23
N ALA A 96 -22.55 -0.46 14.90
CA ALA A 96 -22.63 -0.34 16.35
C ALA A 96 -24.07 -0.17 16.86
N VAL A 97 -24.91 0.53 16.10
CA VAL A 97 -26.34 0.74 16.46
C VAL A 97 -27.21 -0.45 16.07
N SER A 98 -26.96 -1.05 14.89
CA SER A 98 -27.79 -2.14 14.36
C SER A 98 -27.45 -3.51 14.95
N GLY A 99 -26.21 -3.71 15.38
CA GLY A 99 -25.76 -4.99 15.96
C GLY A 99 -25.86 -6.18 15.00
N PHE A 100 -25.64 -5.99 13.70
CA PHE A 100 -25.76 -7.07 12.71
C PHE A 100 -24.75 -8.18 12.95
N GLU A 101 -25.17 -9.31 13.51
CA GLU A 101 -24.32 -10.48 13.79
C GLU A 101 -23.79 -11.16 12.52
N TRP A 102 -24.53 -11.06 11.40
CA TRP A 102 -24.14 -11.62 10.11
C TRP A 102 -23.03 -10.86 9.39
N LEU A 103 -22.70 -9.64 9.84
CA LEU A 103 -21.72 -8.78 9.20
C LEU A 103 -20.36 -8.92 9.90
N PRO A 104 -19.33 -9.50 9.24
CA PRO A 104 -18.00 -9.63 9.82
C PRO A 104 -17.39 -8.25 10.12
N THR A 105 -16.91 -8.10 11.35
CA THR A 105 -16.22 -6.88 11.81
C THR A 105 -14.78 -7.18 12.23
N ILE A 106 -13.98 -6.15 12.50
CA ILE A 106 -12.64 -6.34 13.05
C ILE A 106 -12.69 -7.13 14.35
N GLY A 107 -13.62 -6.78 15.26
CA GLY A 107 -13.77 -7.45 16.54
C GLY A 107 -14.17 -8.92 16.40
N SER A 108 -15.09 -9.26 15.47
CA SER A 108 -15.50 -10.64 15.26
C SER A 108 -14.41 -11.51 14.63
N ALA A 109 -13.55 -10.92 13.81
CA ALA A 109 -12.51 -11.65 13.07
C ALA A 109 -11.18 -11.75 13.83
N TYR A 110 -10.80 -10.70 14.56
CA TYR A 110 -9.47 -10.57 15.17
C TYR A 110 -9.50 -10.35 16.69
N GLY A 111 -10.69 -10.24 17.29
CA GLY A 111 -10.84 -9.91 18.72
C GLY A 111 -10.71 -8.41 18.99
N ASP A 112 -10.70 -8.08 20.28
CA ASP A 112 -10.65 -6.69 20.72
C ASP A 112 -9.27 -6.06 20.48
N ILE A 113 -9.28 -4.82 20.02
CA ILE A 113 -8.05 -4.03 19.83
C ILE A 113 -7.55 -3.57 21.20
N PRO A 114 -6.29 -3.86 21.56
CA PRO A 114 -5.70 -3.44 22.81
C PRO A 114 -5.73 -1.91 22.97
N ARG A 115 -6.19 -1.43 24.15
CA ARG A 115 -6.21 0.00 24.51
C ARG A 115 -4.94 0.42 25.26
N ALA A 116 -3.81 -0.10 24.87
CA ALA A 116 -2.54 0.18 25.55
C ALA A 116 -1.51 0.66 24.54
N LEU A 117 -0.58 1.47 25.01
CA LEU A 117 0.62 1.76 24.24
C LEU A 117 1.43 0.46 24.08
N PRO A 118 2.09 0.29 22.92
CA PRO A 118 2.95 -0.88 22.72
C PRO A 118 4.02 -0.94 23.81
N ALA A 119 4.12 -2.07 24.50
CA ALA A 119 5.15 -2.28 25.49
C ALA A 119 6.51 -2.50 24.83
N PHE A 120 7.59 -2.09 25.50
CA PHE A 120 8.93 -2.41 25.07
C PHE A 120 9.15 -3.93 25.14
N GLN A 121 9.35 -4.57 24.00
CA GLN A 121 9.50 -6.03 23.92
C GLN A 121 10.97 -6.49 23.91
N GLY A 122 11.90 -5.56 23.65
CA GLY A 122 13.29 -5.90 23.43
C GLY A 122 13.52 -6.69 22.14
N LEU A 123 14.73 -7.20 21.96
CA LEU A 123 15.07 -8.05 20.81
C LEU A 123 15.23 -9.48 21.32
N SER A 124 14.46 -10.42 20.78
CA SER A 124 14.69 -11.83 20.95
C SER A 124 15.78 -12.30 19.98
N TRP A 125 16.94 -12.70 20.54
CA TRP A 125 18.10 -13.09 19.74
C TRP A 125 18.08 -14.59 19.46
N GLU A 126 17.30 -15.02 18.47
CA GLU A 126 17.39 -16.40 17.96
C GLU A 126 18.44 -16.49 16.85
N TYR A 127 19.70 -16.64 17.24
CA TYR A 127 20.84 -16.69 16.29
C TYR A 127 20.69 -17.72 15.18
N ALA A 128 20.00 -18.83 15.42
CA ALA A 128 19.79 -19.90 14.46
C ALA A 128 18.99 -19.45 13.22
N ARG A 129 18.15 -18.43 13.33
CA ARG A 129 17.27 -17.96 12.24
C ARG A 129 17.82 -16.75 11.46
N TRP A 130 18.95 -16.20 11.84
CA TRP A 130 19.48 -15.00 11.22
C TRP A 130 19.76 -15.16 9.71
N PHE A 131 20.34 -16.29 9.33
CA PHE A 131 20.65 -16.54 7.94
C PHE A 131 19.38 -16.67 7.08
N GLU A 132 18.30 -17.24 7.62
CA GLU A 132 17.01 -17.34 6.95
C GLU A 132 16.36 -15.96 6.77
N LEU A 133 16.52 -15.07 7.76
CA LEU A 133 15.91 -13.74 7.77
C LEU A 133 16.71 -12.71 6.96
N LEU A 134 17.98 -12.97 6.65
CA LEU A 134 18.84 -11.99 5.95
C LEU A 134 18.29 -11.63 4.57
N GLY A 135 17.84 -12.61 3.79
CA GLY A 135 17.23 -12.36 2.47
C GLY A 135 16.01 -11.44 2.53
N PRO A 136 14.96 -11.81 3.30
CA PRO A 136 13.80 -10.94 3.53
C PRO A 136 14.17 -9.56 4.10
N ALA A 137 15.13 -9.48 5.04
CA ALA A 137 15.56 -8.22 5.61
C ALA A 137 16.19 -7.27 4.58
N VAL A 138 17.10 -7.78 3.74
CA VAL A 138 17.70 -7.00 2.64
C VAL A 138 16.64 -6.53 1.65
N ALA A 139 15.68 -7.39 1.33
CA ALA A 139 14.59 -7.06 0.44
C ALA A 139 13.70 -5.92 0.99
N ILE A 140 13.28 -6.04 2.24
CA ILE A 140 12.47 -5.00 2.92
C ILE A 140 13.27 -3.70 3.00
N ALA A 141 14.56 -3.75 3.33
CA ALA A 141 15.42 -2.57 3.37
C ALA A 141 15.54 -1.89 2.00
N MET A 142 15.69 -2.67 0.93
CA MET A 142 15.74 -2.13 -0.45
C MET A 142 14.41 -1.52 -0.87
N LEU A 143 13.31 -2.23 -0.66
CA LEU A 143 11.96 -1.75 -1.01
C LEU A 143 11.61 -0.49 -0.20
N GLY A 144 11.81 -0.50 1.10
CA GLY A 144 11.55 0.65 1.97
C GLY A 144 12.40 1.86 1.59
N SER A 145 13.68 1.66 1.26
CA SER A 145 14.56 2.74 0.81
C SER A 145 14.11 3.34 -0.52
N ILE A 146 13.69 2.51 -1.47
CA ILE A 146 13.19 2.96 -2.77
C ILE A 146 11.91 3.77 -2.59
N GLU A 147 10.96 3.26 -1.83
CA GLU A 147 9.66 3.89 -1.62
C GLU A 147 9.78 5.20 -0.85
N SER A 148 10.62 5.26 0.20
CA SER A 148 10.92 6.49 0.93
C SER A 148 11.50 7.57 0.02
N LEU A 149 12.52 7.24 -0.79
CA LEU A 149 13.13 8.19 -1.73
C LEU A 149 12.18 8.61 -2.85
N LEU A 150 11.30 7.73 -3.31
CA LEU A 150 10.25 8.08 -4.26
C LEU A 150 9.25 9.04 -3.65
N SER A 151 8.79 8.77 -2.42
CA SER A 151 7.89 9.63 -1.67
C SER A 151 8.50 11.02 -1.48
N ALA A 152 9.76 11.10 -1.05
CA ALA A 152 10.50 12.35 -0.92
C ALA A 152 10.65 13.10 -2.25
N SER A 153 10.92 12.37 -3.36
CA SER A 153 11.03 12.97 -4.69
C SER A 153 9.71 13.50 -5.23
N VAL A 154 8.59 12.87 -4.87
CA VAL A 154 7.24 13.38 -5.19
C VAL A 154 6.95 14.63 -4.35
N ALA A 155 7.28 14.61 -3.06
CA ALA A 155 7.18 15.76 -2.18
C ALA A 155 7.92 16.98 -2.73
N ASP A 156 9.18 16.80 -3.14
CA ASP A 156 10.01 17.85 -3.72
C ASP A 156 9.36 18.49 -4.95
N ARG A 157 8.85 17.68 -5.87
CA ARG A 157 8.17 18.17 -7.08
C ARG A 157 6.91 18.96 -6.76
N MET A 158 6.16 18.56 -5.72
CA MET A 158 4.92 19.22 -5.35
C MET A 158 5.14 20.49 -4.53
N ALA A 159 6.15 20.50 -3.66
CA ALA A 159 6.44 21.59 -2.75
C ALA A 159 7.53 22.56 -3.26
N GLY A 160 8.23 22.22 -4.36
CA GLY A 160 9.35 23.00 -4.88
C GLY A 160 10.60 22.95 -3.99
N THR A 161 10.77 21.87 -3.23
CA THR A 161 11.89 21.66 -2.29
C THR A 161 12.94 20.70 -2.85
N ARG A 162 13.99 20.45 -2.09
CA ARG A 162 14.99 19.40 -2.35
C ARG A 162 15.33 18.70 -1.04
N HIS A 163 15.03 17.40 -0.97
CA HIS A 163 15.42 16.57 0.17
C HIS A 163 16.89 16.15 0.09
N ASN A 164 17.47 15.78 1.23
CA ASN A 164 18.76 15.10 1.30
C ASN A 164 18.50 13.57 1.36
N PRO A 165 18.85 12.81 0.28
CA PRO A 165 18.57 11.37 0.24
C PRO A 165 19.26 10.57 1.36
N ASN A 166 20.46 11.00 1.80
CA ASN A 166 21.19 10.31 2.86
C ASN A 166 20.50 10.51 4.22
N SER A 167 20.05 11.73 4.51
CA SER A 167 19.32 12.02 5.74
C SER A 167 17.96 11.29 5.78
N GLU A 168 17.27 11.19 4.64
CA GLU A 168 16.03 10.44 4.50
C GLU A 168 16.24 8.96 4.80
N LEU A 169 17.23 8.32 4.18
CA LEU A 169 17.54 6.91 4.41
C LEU A 169 18.03 6.64 5.83
N PHE A 170 18.79 7.57 6.42
CA PHE A 170 19.21 7.44 7.81
C PHE A 170 18.03 7.49 8.78
N GLY A 171 17.13 8.46 8.58
CA GLY A 171 15.88 8.55 9.35
C GLY A 171 14.99 7.32 9.21
N GLN A 172 14.84 6.81 7.97
CA GLN A 172 14.14 5.58 7.66
C GLN A 172 14.75 4.36 8.37
N GLY A 173 16.09 4.26 8.37
CA GLY A 173 16.81 3.21 9.08
C GLY A 173 16.58 3.25 10.57
N LEU A 174 16.69 4.43 11.20
CA LEU A 174 16.41 4.60 12.63
C LEU A 174 14.96 4.22 12.97
N ALA A 175 13.98 4.66 12.18
CA ALA A 175 12.58 4.31 12.41
C ALA A 175 12.36 2.79 12.41
N ASN A 176 13.03 2.07 11.48
CA ASN A 176 12.92 0.61 11.36
C ASN A 176 13.76 -0.16 12.40
N ILE A 177 14.68 0.49 13.12
CA ILE A 177 15.34 -0.08 14.28
C ILE A 177 14.44 0.07 15.52
N PHE A 178 13.81 1.24 15.70
CA PHE A 178 12.98 1.50 16.87
C PHE A 178 11.61 0.81 16.81
N SER A 179 11.00 0.69 15.63
CA SER A 179 9.66 0.09 15.48
C SER A 179 9.58 -1.33 16.07
N PRO A 180 10.46 -2.29 15.76
CA PRO A 180 10.41 -3.63 16.33
C PRO A 180 10.61 -3.70 17.85
N LEU A 181 11.34 -2.75 18.44
CA LEU A 181 11.54 -2.69 19.89
C LEU A 181 10.21 -2.53 20.65
N PHE A 182 9.19 -1.99 19.99
CA PHE A 182 7.85 -1.82 20.51
C PHE A 182 6.82 -2.76 19.82
N GLY A 183 7.28 -3.86 19.25
CA GLY A 183 6.42 -4.84 18.58
C GLY A 183 5.87 -4.39 17.24
N GLY A 184 6.38 -3.31 16.66
CA GLY A 184 6.04 -2.86 15.31
C GLY A 184 6.75 -3.68 14.23
N PHE A 185 6.32 -3.53 12.99
CA PHE A 185 6.97 -4.12 11.82
C PHE A 185 7.62 -3.04 10.95
N ALA A 186 8.34 -3.46 9.93
CA ALA A 186 9.02 -2.56 9.01
C ALA A 186 8.04 -1.59 8.32
N ALA A 187 8.41 -0.32 8.25
CA ALA A 187 7.59 0.74 7.68
C ALA A 187 8.42 1.64 6.76
N THR A 188 7.75 2.35 5.85
CA THR A 188 8.36 3.30 4.93
C THR A 188 7.45 4.50 4.67
N GLY A 189 7.99 5.51 3.96
CA GLY A 189 7.22 6.66 3.50
C GLY A 189 6.15 6.24 2.48
N ALA A 190 4.95 6.81 2.59
CA ALA A 190 3.84 6.50 1.69
C ALA A 190 3.57 7.67 0.75
N ILE A 191 3.76 7.47 -0.56
CA ILE A 191 3.62 8.50 -1.61
C ILE A 191 2.24 9.19 -1.54
N ALA A 192 1.17 8.42 -1.46
CA ALA A 192 -0.20 8.95 -1.44
C ALA A 192 -0.47 9.82 -0.20
N ARG A 193 0.01 9.41 0.98
CA ARG A 193 -0.12 10.17 2.23
C ARG A 193 0.70 11.45 2.18
N THR A 194 1.93 11.38 1.70
CA THR A 194 2.83 12.53 1.52
C THR A 194 2.20 13.55 0.57
N ALA A 195 1.70 13.12 -0.59
CA ALA A 195 1.02 13.98 -1.54
C ALA A 195 -0.24 14.63 -0.94
N THR A 196 -1.03 13.87 -0.18
CA THR A 196 -2.23 14.40 0.49
C THR A 196 -1.87 15.43 1.54
N ASN A 197 -0.83 15.19 2.35
CA ASN A 197 -0.35 16.13 3.35
C ASN A 197 0.05 17.47 2.72
N ILE A 198 0.83 17.44 1.64
CA ILE A 198 1.27 18.66 0.93
C ILE A 198 0.07 19.41 0.32
N ARG A 199 -0.86 18.69 -0.34
CA ARG A 199 -2.10 19.30 -0.88
C ARG A 199 -2.95 19.95 0.18
N SER A 200 -2.91 19.43 1.41
CA SER A 200 -3.63 19.97 2.57
C SER A 200 -2.90 21.11 3.27
N GLY A 201 -1.73 21.52 2.75
CA GLY A 201 -0.94 22.65 3.28
C GLY A 201 0.13 22.24 4.28
N GLY A 202 0.40 20.94 4.47
CA GLY A 202 1.50 20.47 5.31
C GLY A 202 2.85 20.82 4.69
N SER A 203 3.64 21.63 5.42
CA SER A 203 4.94 22.16 4.94
C SER A 203 6.11 21.82 5.86
N THR A 204 5.86 21.19 6.99
CA THR A 204 6.87 20.91 8.02
C THR A 204 6.78 19.48 8.55
N PRO A 205 7.86 18.94 9.15
CA PRO A 205 7.84 17.64 9.82
C PRO A 205 6.83 17.53 10.97
N VAL A 206 6.38 18.65 11.52
CA VAL A 206 5.36 18.70 12.57
C VAL A 206 4.07 17.99 12.15
N ALA A 207 3.70 18.06 10.87
CA ALA A 207 2.54 17.34 10.36
C ALA A 207 2.63 15.83 10.57
N GLY A 208 3.82 15.24 10.40
CA GLY A 208 4.08 13.82 10.68
C GLY A 208 3.99 13.50 12.18
N ILE A 209 4.50 14.37 13.04
CA ILE A 209 4.41 14.21 14.51
C ILE A 209 2.95 14.26 14.95
N VAL A 210 2.19 15.25 14.49
CA VAL A 210 0.75 15.38 14.78
C VAL A 210 -0.01 14.15 14.30
N HIS A 211 0.31 13.63 13.11
CA HIS A 211 -0.29 12.39 12.61
C HIS A 211 -0.03 11.21 13.55
N ALA A 212 1.23 11.02 13.99
CA ALA A 212 1.58 9.93 14.90
C ALA A 212 0.86 10.05 16.25
N VAL A 213 0.84 11.25 16.85
CA VAL A 213 0.12 11.53 18.11
C VAL A 213 -1.38 11.28 17.95
N THR A 214 -1.97 11.73 16.81
CA THR A 214 -3.39 11.50 16.53
C THR A 214 -3.71 10.00 16.44
N LEU A 215 -2.86 9.20 15.80
CA LEU A 215 -3.05 7.75 15.74
C LEU A 215 -2.98 7.10 17.12
N ILE A 216 -2.03 7.53 17.96
CA ILE A 216 -1.94 7.06 19.37
C ILE A 216 -3.24 7.39 20.12
N LEU A 217 -3.74 8.61 20.02
CA LEU A 217 -4.98 9.02 20.66
C LEU A 217 -6.19 8.21 20.14
N ILE A 218 -6.26 7.96 18.83
CA ILE A 218 -7.30 7.13 18.22
C ILE A 218 -7.25 5.72 18.81
N VAL A 219 -6.08 5.10 18.91
CA VAL A 219 -5.93 3.75 19.48
C VAL A 219 -6.37 3.73 20.94
N LEU A 220 -5.94 4.71 21.74
CA LEU A 220 -6.27 4.75 23.18
C LEU A 220 -7.76 5.00 23.46
N VAL A 221 -8.41 5.84 22.64
CA VAL A 221 -9.78 6.32 22.91
C VAL A 221 -10.81 5.58 22.05
N LEU A 222 -10.53 5.36 20.77
CA LEU A 222 -11.47 4.82 19.79
C LEU A 222 -11.32 3.32 19.51
N ALA A 223 -10.35 2.63 20.12
CA ALA A 223 -10.16 1.19 19.92
C ALA A 223 -11.45 0.36 20.11
N PRO A 224 -12.28 0.62 21.14
CA PRO A 224 -13.54 -0.13 21.31
C PRO A 224 -14.52 0.03 20.14
N TYR A 225 -14.55 1.21 19.55
CA TYR A 225 -15.40 1.48 18.39
C TYR A 225 -14.83 0.87 17.11
N ALA A 226 -13.52 0.73 17.04
CA ALA A 226 -12.85 0.11 15.89
C ALA A 226 -13.16 -1.39 15.76
N SER A 227 -13.53 -2.09 16.85
CA SER A 227 -14.00 -3.47 16.80
C SER A 227 -15.30 -3.63 16.00
N HIS A 228 -16.11 -2.58 15.90
CA HIS A 228 -17.35 -2.56 15.11
C HIS A 228 -17.17 -2.21 13.64
N VAL A 229 -15.95 -1.94 13.19
CA VAL A 229 -15.68 -1.61 11.76
C VAL A 229 -15.95 -2.84 10.90
N PRO A 230 -16.87 -2.77 9.90
CA PRO A 230 -17.14 -3.91 9.02
C PRO A 230 -15.96 -4.18 8.09
N LEU A 231 -15.58 -5.45 7.94
CA LEU A 231 -14.50 -5.85 7.02
C LEU A 231 -14.83 -5.51 5.56
N ALA A 232 -16.10 -5.59 5.19
CA ALA A 232 -16.60 -5.19 3.88
C ALA A 232 -16.33 -3.69 3.58
N THR A 233 -16.40 -2.82 4.60
CA THR A 233 -16.06 -1.39 4.46
C THR A 233 -14.57 -1.18 4.24
N LEU A 234 -13.72 -1.91 4.96
CA LEU A 234 -12.27 -1.87 4.75
C LEU A 234 -11.91 -2.37 3.35
N ALA A 235 -12.55 -3.44 2.88
CA ALA A 235 -12.35 -3.96 1.53
C ALA A 235 -12.73 -2.93 0.46
N ALA A 236 -13.85 -2.22 0.63
CA ALA A 236 -14.26 -1.14 -0.27
C ALA A 236 -13.24 0.02 -0.31
N ILE A 237 -12.70 0.41 0.84
CA ILE A 237 -11.63 1.42 0.93
C ILE A 237 -10.38 0.93 0.20
N LEU A 238 -9.98 -0.32 0.44
CA LEU A 238 -8.79 -0.91 -0.18
C LEU A 238 -8.96 -1.11 -1.69
N PHE A 239 -10.16 -1.30 -2.22
CA PHE A 239 -10.42 -1.29 -3.66
C PHE A 239 -10.02 0.05 -4.28
N VAL A 240 -10.41 1.16 -3.66
CA VAL A 240 -10.05 2.51 -4.14
C VAL A 240 -8.55 2.78 -3.97
N VAL A 241 -7.95 2.30 -2.90
CA VAL A 241 -6.49 2.40 -2.69
C VAL A 241 -5.74 1.59 -3.75
N ALA A 242 -6.13 0.35 -4.01
CA ALA A 242 -5.54 -0.51 -5.04
C ALA A 242 -5.64 0.12 -6.44
N TRP A 243 -6.80 0.69 -6.78
CA TRP A 243 -6.97 1.45 -8.02
C TRP A 243 -6.01 2.64 -8.13
N ASN A 244 -5.89 3.42 -7.06
CA ASN A 244 -4.99 4.58 -7.04
C ASN A 244 -3.51 4.17 -7.11
N MET A 245 -3.13 3.04 -6.47
CA MET A 245 -1.77 2.52 -6.50
C MET A 245 -1.38 1.89 -7.84
N SER A 246 -2.33 1.32 -8.55
CA SER A 246 -2.05 0.61 -9.81
C SER A 246 -1.59 1.52 -10.93
N GLU A 247 -1.71 2.85 -10.78
CA GLU A 247 -1.32 3.86 -11.78
C GLU A 247 -1.75 3.50 -13.21
N VAL A 248 -2.94 2.92 -13.38
CA VAL A 248 -3.48 2.44 -14.66
C VAL A 248 -3.32 3.46 -15.79
N PRO A 249 -3.61 4.77 -15.61
CA PRO A 249 -3.42 5.74 -16.68
C PRO A 249 -1.97 5.84 -17.17
N HIS A 250 -1.00 5.79 -16.24
CA HIS A 250 0.43 5.83 -16.57
C HIS A 250 0.90 4.53 -17.22
N ALA A 251 0.43 3.38 -16.74
CA ALA A 251 0.72 2.09 -17.35
C ALA A 251 0.19 2.01 -18.79
N LEU A 252 -1.05 2.45 -19.04
CA LEU A 252 -1.63 2.52 -20.39
C LEU A 252 -0.91 3.51 -21.30
N ALA A 253 -0.51 4.67 -20.78
CA ALA A 253 0.26 5.65 -21.54
C ALA A 253 1.63 5.09 -21.96
N LEU A 254 2.30 4.39 -21.05
CA LEU A 254 3.58 3.72 -21.31
C LEU A 254 3.39 2.63 -22.37
N PHE A 255 2.35 1.81 -22.25
CA PHE A 255 2.03 0.74 -23.21
C PHE A 255 1.83 1.26 -24.64
N ARG A 256 1.23 2.46 -24.78
CA ARG A 256 0.91 3.06 -26.08
C ARG A 256 2.05 3.86 -26.71
N ARG A 257 2.95 4.42 -25.91
CA ARG A 257 3.92 5.44 -26.36
C ARG A 257 5.38 5.08 -26.10
N ALA A 258 5.67 4.13 -25.23
CA ALA A 258 7.03 3.78 -24.87
C ALA A 258 7.69 2.83 -25.87
N PRO A 259 9.02 2.80 -25.95
CA PRO A 259 9.77 1.79 -26.67
C PRO A 259 9.37 0.37 -26.24
N ARG A 260 9.43 -0.59 -27.16
CA ARG A 260 9.07 -1.99 -26.90
C ARG A 260 9.77 -2.59 -25.70
N PHE A 261 11.00 -2.14 -25.44
CA PHE A 261 11.79 -2.62 -24.29
C PHE A 261 11.23 -2.15 -22.97
N ASP A 262 10.80 -0.90 -22.84
CA ASP A 262 10.17 -0.37 -21.63
C ASP A 262 8.85 -1.06 -21.33
N THR A 263 8.06 -1.32 -22.39
CA THR A 263 6.82 -2.09 -22.27
C THR A 263 7.09 -3.53 -21.80
N LEU A 264 8.14 -4.17 -22.34
CA LEU A 264 8.55 -5.51 -21.91
C LEU A 264 9.02 -5.51 -20.46
N THR A 265 9.81 -4.53 -20.06
CA THR A 265 10.28 -4.37 -18.67
C THR A 265 9.09 -4.19 -17.71
N LEU A 266 8.10 -3.37 -18.07
CA LEU A 266 6.88 -3.20 -17.29
C LEU A 266 6.13 -4.52 -17.15
N LEU A 267 5.90 -5.25 -18.25
CA LEU A 267 5.17 -6.52 -18.24
C LEU A 267 5.88 -7.58 -17.41
N ILE A 268 7.20 -7.73 -17.57
CA ILE A 268 7.98 -8.69 -16.79
C ILE A 268 7.91 -8.35 -15.31
N THR A 269 8.13 -7.07 -14.95
CA THR A 269 8.08 -6.64 -13.55
C THR A 269 6.67 -6.85 -12.97
N PHE A 270 5.63 -6.50 -13.70
CA PHE A 270 4.24 -6.74 -13.31
C PHE A 270 3.96 -8.24 -13.08
N THR A 271 4.30 -9.07 -14.05
CA THR A 271 4.04 -10.52 -13.98
C THR A 271 4.80 -11.17 -12.83
N LEU A 272 6.06 -10.82 -12.65
CA LEU A 272 6.87 -11.34 -11.53
C LEU A 272 6.32 -10.85 -10.18
N THR A 273 5.85 -9.59 -10.09
CA THR A 273 5.22 -9.06 -8.87
C THR A 273 3.98 -9.85 -8.49
N VAL A 274 3.11 -10.17 -9.47
CA VAL A 274 1.83 -10.83 -9.21
C VAL A 274 2.00 -12.33 -8.94
N PHE A 275 2.84 -13.01 -9.70
CA PHE A 275 2.86 -14.49 -9.74
C PHE A 275 4.06 -15.14 -9.07
N VAL A 276 5.13 -14.39 -8.78
CA VAL A 276 6.35 -14.95 -8.18
C VAL A 276 6.60 -14.31 -6.82
N ASP A 277 7.29 -13.18 -6.80
CA ASP A 277 7.69 -12.48 -5.58
C ASP A 277 8.07 -11.04 -5.89
N LEU A 278 7.80 -10.14 -4.93
CA LEU A 278 8.09 -8.70 -5.02
C LEU A 278 9.58 -8.41 -5.19
N ILE A 279 10.43 -9.19 -4.52
CA ILE A 279 11.89 -9.01 -4.54
C ILE A 279 12.43 -9.39 -5.90
N VAL A 280 12.04 -10.57 -6.39
CA VAL A 280 12.43 -11.08 -7.70
C VAL A 280 11.99 -10.11 -8.79
N ALA A 281 10.79 -9.56 -8.69
CA ALA A 281 10.26 -8.59 -9.65
C ALA A 281 11.11 -7.32 -9.73
N VAL A 282 11.45 -6.73 -8.58
CA VAL A 282 12.27 -5.50 -8.54
C VAL A 282 13.69 -5.79 -9.02
N CYS A 283 14.31 -6.87 -8.56
CA CYS A 283 15.67 -7.24 -8.99
C CYS A 283 15.73 -7.49 -10.51
N ALA A 284 14.81 -8.27 -11.05
CA ALA A 284 14.72 -8.53 -12.48
C ALA A 284 14.47 -7.24 -13.29
N GLY A 285 13.55 -6.40 -12.83
CA GLY A 285 13.24 -5.12 -13.47
C GLY A 285 14.44 -4.18 -13.50
N VAL A 286 15.19 -4.07 -12.40
CA VAL A 286 16.40 -3.25 -12.32
C VAL A 286 17.48 -3.81 -13.24
N LEU A 287 17.70 -5.12 -13.28
CA LEU A 287 18.66 -5.77 -14.17
C LEU A 287 18.33 -5.52 -15.64
N LEU A 288 17.06 -5.72 -16.04
CA LEU A 288 16.59 -5.44 -17.40
C LEU A 288 16.82 -3.98 -17.78
N SER A 289 16.43 -3.06 -16.90
CA SER A 289 16.64 -1.62 -17.11
C SER A 289 18.12 -1.27 -17.33
N ARG A 290 19.05 -1.95 -16.64
CA ARG A 290 20.50 -1.75 -16.80
C ARG A 290 21.02 -2.30 -18.13
N LEU A 291 20.55 -3.46 -18.55
CA LEU A 291 20.95 -4.06 -19.83
C LEU A 291 20.61 -3.17 -21.01
N HIS A 292 19.51 -2.45 -20.97
CA HIS A 292 19.12 -1.49 -22.01
C HIS A 292 19.99 -0.22 -22.05
N LEU A 293 20.45 0.26 -20.90
CA LEU A 293 21.29 1.47 -20.84
C LEU A 293 22.70 1.27 -21.42
N ILE A 294 23.22 0.06 -21.44
CA ILE A 294 24.58 -0.24 -21.91
C ILE A 294 24.78 0.07 -23.41
N PRO A 295 23.90 -0.36 -24.35
CA PRO A 295 24.01 -0.03 -25.77
C PRO A 295 23.84 1.48 -26.04
N TRP A 296 22.92 2.13 -25.32
CA TRP A 296 22.67 3.57 -25.46
C TRP A 296 23.87 4.43 -25.00
N LEU A 297 24.52 4.05 -23.90
CA LEU A 297 25.74 4.70 -23.42
C LEU A 297 26.90 4.54 -24.40
N LYS A 298 27.01 3.43 -25.12
CA LYS A 298 28.02 3.22 -26.18
C LYS A 298 27.72 4.03 -27.43
N ALA A 299 26.45 4.15 -27.83
CA ALA A 299 26.05 4.93 -28.99
C ALA A 299 26.30 6.43 -28.79
N ASN A 300 26.08 6.96 -27.60
CA ASN A 300 26.25 8.39 -27.30
C ASN A 300 27.71 8.81 -27.11
N LYS A 301 28.64 7.86 -26.86
CA LYS A 301 30.08 8.14 -26.86
C LYS A 301 30.65 8.33 -28.26
N ASN A 302 30.04 7.72 -29.27
CA ASN A 302 30.49 7.80 -30.65
C ASN A 302 29.95 9.01 -31.43
N THR A 303 29.02 9.78 -30.83
CA THR A 303 28.50 11.02 -31.44
C THR A 303 29.17 12.30 -30.92
N ASN A 304 30.06 12.19 -29.93
CA ASN A 304 30.80 13.32 -29.35
C ASN A 304 32.32 13.24 -29.63
N THR A 305 32.77 12.44 -30.59
CA THR A 305 34.08 12.46 -31.21
C THR A 305 33.95 12.83 -32.70
#